data_b5ad259b22fe1095fffa9dc171ddceb7
#
_entry.id   b5ad259b22fe1095fffa9dc171ddceb7
#
_cell.length_a   1.000
_cell.length_b   1.000
_cell.length_c   1.000
_cell.angle_alpha   90.00
_cell.angle_beta   90.00
_cell.angle_gamma   90.00
#
_symmetry.space_group_name_H-M   'P 1'
#
loop_
_entity.id
_entity.type
_entity.pdbx_description
1 polymer ?
#
loop_
_entity_poly.entity_id
_entity_poly.type
_entity_poly.pdbx_seq_one_letter_code
_entity_poly.pdbx_strand_id
1 'polypeptide(L)'
;LLWRKLGPALVGEKEAKRFDDGFVKPLDEDDNTGCGNQLANLIAAYNPRWDEEKDEDACFEEAVAVAQDLLSHKLESIRAITRAEAEVRGALAKAKGGIVELKRFAPWKQYLIPSRAKFVVYPSQRGGYCAQGVPQRFGTQALRVPFPAEWAGAPEADLPGISGIETLKFCHAGRFLITAGTRQDAIAACRLAMELAQE
;
A
#
# COMPACT_ATOMS: atom_id res chain seq x y z
N LEU A 1 13.67 -21.75 -2.17
CA LEU A 1 14.31 -22.54 -1.09
C LEU A 1 15.50 -21.84 -0.43
N LEU A 2 16.41 -21.20 -1.18
CA LEU A 2 17.57 -20.47 -0.63
C LEU A 2 17.15 -19.34 0.29
N TRP A 3 16.16 -18.53 -0.11
CA TRP A 3 15.70 -17.42 0.71
C TRP A 3 15.21 -17.86 2.08
N ARG A 4 14.44 -18.94 2.18
CA ARG A 4 13.92 -19.45 3.46
C ARG A 4 15.01 -19.91 4.42
N LYS A 5 16.19 -20.31 3.89
CA LYS A 5 17.36 -20.69 4.70
C LYS A 5 18.19 -19.49 5.11
N LEU A 6 18.42 -18.55 4.20
CA LEU A 6 19.38 -17.46 4.40
C LEU A 6 18.71 -16.15 4.83
N GLY A 7 17.50 -15.90 4.37
CA GLY A 7 16.77 -14.65 4.63
C GLY A 7 16.66 -14.27 6.10
N PRO A 8 16.28 -15.19 7.02
CA PRO A 8 16.20 -14.88 8.45
C PRO A 8 17.52 -14.37 9.04
N ALA A 9 18.65 -14.94 8.63
CA ALA A 9 19.97 -14.51 9.08
C ALA A 9 20.41 -13.16 8.48
N LEU A 10 19.91 -12.82 7.28
CA LEU A 10 20.27 -11.59 6.56
C LEU A 10 19.43 -10.37 6.99
N VAL A 11 18.15 -10.56 7.24
CA VAL A 11 17.21 -9.44 7.46
C VAL A 11 16.30 -9.61 8.68
N GLY A 12 16.42 -10.70 9.42
CA GLY A 12 15.52 -11.04 10.54
C GLY A 12 14.30 -11.84 10.10
N GLU A 13 13.72 -12.62 11.01
CA GLU A 13 12.60 -13.55 10.75
C GLU A 13 11.36 -12.86 10.16
N LYS A 14 11.01 -11.71 10.71
CA LYS A 14 9.79 -10.97 10.34
C LYS A 14 9.87 -10.39 8.93
N GLU A 15 10.99 -9.77 8.62
CA GLU A 15 11.30 -9.22 7.31
C GLU A 15 11.46 -10.32 6.27
N ALA A 16 12.17 -11.39 6.61
CA ALA A 16 12.37 -12.54 5.74
C ALA A 16 11.03 -13.18 5.34
N LYS A 17 10.11 -13.34 6.29
CA LYS A 17 8.76 -13.85 6.01
C LYS A 17 7.97 -12.92 5.09
N ARG A 18 7.99 -11.62 5.34
CA ARG A 18 7.30 -10.63 4.49
C ARG A 18 7.84 -10.63 3.06
N PHE A 19 9.15 -10.76 2.93
CA PHE A 19 9.80 -10.83 1.63
C PHE A 19 9.46 -12.14 0.91
N ASP A 20 9.47 -13.27 1.62
CA ASP A 20 9.06 -14.56 1.06
C ASP A 20 7.62 -14.49 0.53
N ASP A 21 6.67 -14.04 1.36
CA ASP A 21 5.26 -14.00 1.01
C ASP A 21 4.92 -13.03 -0.13
N GLY A 22 5.60 -11.88 -0.19
CA GLY A 22 5.26 -10.79 -1.12
C GLY A 22 6.16 -10.66 -2.34
N PHE A 23 7.25 -11.42 -2.42
CA PHE A 23 8.22 -11.32 -3.50
C PHE A 23 8.72 -12.70 -3.98
N VAL A 24 9.26 -13.54 -3.08
CA VAL A 24 9.90 -14.80 -3.49
C VAL A 24 8.86 -15.82 -3.93
N LYS A 25 7.81 -16.04 -3.15
CA LYS A 25 6.76 -17.01 -3.50
C LYS A 25 6.06 -16.72 -4.83
N PRO A 26 5.66 -15.48 -5.15
CA PRO A 26 5.07 -15.17 -6.45
C PRO A 26 6.00 -15.46 -7.64
N LEU A 27 7.30 -15.30 -7.47
CA LEU A 27 8.29 -15.66 -8.49
C LEU A 27 8.47 -17.18 -8.61
N ASP A 28 8.56 -17.89 -7.47
CA ASP A 28 8.65 -19.33 -7.39
C ASP A 28 7.39 -20.01 -7.98
N GLU A 29 6.22 -19.42 -7.75
CA GLU A 29 4.95 -19.88 -8.33
C GLU A 29 4.95 -19.72 -9.86
N ASP A 30 5.43 -18.59 -10.36
CA ASP A 30 5.53 -18.35 -11.80
C ASP A 30 6.49 -19.31 -12.50
N ASP A 31 7.67 -19.52 -11.90
CA ASP A 31 8.67 -20.47 -12.41
C ASP A 31 8.11 -21.90 -12.52
N ASN A 32 7.26 -22.31 -11.58
CA ASN A 32 6.66 -23.64 -11.54
C ASN A 32 5.39 -23.78 -12.39
N THR A 33 4.65 -22.69 -12.66
CA THR A 33 3.31 -22.76 -13.27
C THR A 33 3.17 -21.96 -14.55
N GLY A 34 4.09 -21.01 -14.81
CA GLY A 34 3.96 -20.07 -15.93
C GLY A 34 2.76 -19.14 -15.76
N CYS A 35 2.39 -18.74 -14.53
CA CYS A 35 1.21 -17.91 -14.28
C CYS A 35 1.31 -16.47 -14.78
N GLY A 36 2.48 -16.04 -15.26
CA GLY A 36 2.69 -14.74 -15.89
C GLY A 36 3.09 -13.63 -14.90
N ASN A 37 4.11 -13.87 -14.08
CA ASN A 37 4.66 -12.85 -13.20
C ASN A 37 5.31 -11.72 -14.02
N GLN A 38 4.84 -10.46 -13.79
CA GLN A 38 5.32 -9.31 -14.54
C GLN A 38 6.82 -9.04 -14.35
N LEU A 39 7.37 -9.30 -13.16
CA LEU A 39 8.79 -9.11 -12.90
C LEU A 39 9.63 -10.15 -13.64
N ALA A 40 9.21 -11.41 -13.64
CA ALA A 40 9.88 -12.46 -14.41
C ALA A 40 9.90 -12.11 -15.91
N ASN A 41 8.80 -11.63 -16.47
CA ASN A 41 8.71 -11.17 -17.85
C ASN A 41 9.63 -9.97 -18.14
N LEU A 42 9.74 -9.00 -17.22
CA LEU A 42 10.63 -7.85 -17.36
C LEU A 42 12.10 -8.27 -17.35
N ILE A 43 12.49 -9.19 -16.48
CA ILE A 43 13.86 -9.71 -16.44
C ILE A 43 14.15 -10.56 -17.70
N ALA A 44 13.19 -11.36 -18.15
CA ALA A 44 13.32 -12.15 -19.38
C ALA A 44 13.52 -11.29 -20.63
N ALA A 45 13.09 -10.02 -20.62
CA ALA A 45 13.32 -9.10 -21.74
C ALA A 45 14.80 -8.72 -21.96
N TYR A 46 15.68 -9.04 -21.01
CA TYR A 46 17.14 -8.89 -21.15
C TYR A 46 17.77 -10.03 -21.99
N ASN A 47 17.08 -11.14 -22.19
CA ASN A 47 17.58 -12.18 -23.10
C ASN A 47 17.75 -11.64 -24.51
N PRO A 48 18.84 -12.06 -25.25
CA PRO A 48 18.97 -11.71 -26.65
C PRO A 48 17.75 -12.20 -27.47
N ARG A 49 17.36 -11.41 -28.47
CA ARG A 49 16.32 -11.85 -29.41
C ARG A 49 16.90 -12.92 -30.33
N TRP A 50 16.05 -13.79 -30.84
CA TRP A 50 16.43 -14.93 -31.68
C TRP A 50 17.25 -14.55 -32.94
N ASP A 51 17.15 -13.29 -33.39
CA ASP A 51 17.79 -12.70 -34.57
C ASP A 51 18.88 -11.69 -34.23
N GLU A 52 19.33 -11.63 -32.97
CA GLU A 52 20.40 -10.77 -32.50
C GLU A 52 21.67 -11.58 -32.17
N GLU A 53 22.79 -11.13 -32.72
CA GLU A 53 24.11 -11.58 -32.30
C GLU A 53 24.59 -10.75 -31.10
N LYS A 54 24.09 -11.09 -29.90
CA LYS A 54 24.52 -10.51 -28.64
C LYS A 54 25.22 -11.55 -27.78
N ASP A 55 26.15 -11.07 -26.97
CA ASP A 55 26.77 -11.87 -25.92
C ASP A 55 25.74 -12.21 -24.84
N GLU A 56 25.42 -13.49 -24.68
CA GLU A 56 24.45 -13.98 -23.69
C GLU A 56 24.92 -13.69 -22.26
N ASP A 57 26.22 -13.80 -21.98
CA ASP A 57 26.79 -13.52 -20.66
C ASP A 57 26.65 -12.02 -20.31
N ALA A 58 26.89 -11.13 -21.27
CA ALA A 58 26.67 -9.70 -21.08
C ALA A 58 25.19 -9.36 -20.80
N CYS A 59 24.25 -9.96 -21.55
CA CYS A 59 22.82 -9.83 -21.31
C CYS A 59 22.40 -10.34 -19.93
N PHE A 60 22.97 -11.46 -19.50
CA PHE A 60 22.73 -12.02 -18.17
C PHE A 60 23.25 -11.10 -17.06
N GLU A 61 24.45 -10.53 -17.18
CA GLU A 61 24.99 -9.59 -16.19
C GLU A 61 24.14 -8.31 -16.09
N GLU A 62 23.62 -7.79 -17.19
CA GLU A 62 22.67 -6.68 -17.18
C GLU A 62 21.40 -7.05 -16.40
N ALA A 63 20.83 -8.23 -16.64
CA ALA A 63 19.64 -8.73 -15.94
C ALA A 63 19.91 -8.89 -14.44
N VAL A 64 21.09 -9.41 -14.06
CA VAL A 64 21.52 -9.54 -12.66
C VAL A 64 21.62 -8.19 -11.98
N ALA A 65 22.21 -7.18 -12.62
CA ALA A 65 22.33 -5.83 -12.07
C ALA A 65 20.95 -5.23 -11.76
N VAL A 66 20.00 -5.34 -12.68
CA VAL A 66 18.62 -4.86 -12.48
C VAL A 66 17.91 -5.64 -11.36
N ALA A 67 18.06 -6.96 -11.33
CA ALA A 67 17.47 -7.78 -10.28
C ALA A 67 18.04 -7.44 -8.88
N GLN A 68 19.33 -7.15 -8.76
CA GLN A 68 19.97 -6.72 -7.51
C GLN A 68 19.44 -5.37 -7.02
N ASP A 69 19.28 -4.40 -7.92
CA ASP A 69 18.73 -3.09 -7.59
C ASP A 69 17.29 -3.21 -7.08
N LEU A 70 16.44 -3.94 -7.80
CA LEU A 70 15.06 -4.22 -7.40
C LEU A 70 14.98 -4.93 -6.06
N LEU A 71 15.83 -5.92 -5.82
CA LEU A 71 15.92 -6.65 -4.55
C LEU A 71 16.25 -5.72 -3.40
N SER A 72 17.25 -4.84 -3.58
CA SER A 72 17.69 -3.88 -2.57
C SER A 72 16.57 -2.91 -2.19
N HIS A 73 15.88 -2.33 -3.17
CA HIS A 73 14.74 -1.44 -2.95
C HIS A 73 13.57 -2.15 -2.26
N LYS A 74 13.30 -3.39 -2.63
CA LYS A 74 12.23 -4.19 -2.04
C LYS A 74 12.52 -4.52 -0.57
N LEU A 75 13.75 -4.91 -0.25
CA LEU A 75 14.18 -5.16 1.13
C LEU A 75 14.09 -3.90 1.99
N GLU A 76 14.51 -2.74 1.46
CA GLU A 76 14.43 -1.49 2.20
C GLU A 76 12.97 -1.06 2.43
N SER A 77 12.07 -1.28 1.48
CA SER A 77 10.63 -1.06 1.65
C SER A 77 10.05 -1.91 2.79
N ILE A 78 10.48 -3.18 2.90
CA ILE A 78 10.06 -4.08 3.99
C ILE A 78 10.60 -3.61 5.35
N ARG A 79 11.86 -3.17 5.41
CA ARG A 79 12.45 -2.58 6.61
C ARG A 79 11.72 -1.30 7.03
N ALA A 80 11.29 -0.48 6.07
CA ALA A 80 10.49 0.71 6.34
C ALA A 80 9.13 0.36 6.99
N ILE A 81 8.49 -0.74 6.59
CA ILE A 81 7.28 -1.24 7.26
C ILE A 81 7.58 -1.59 8.71
N THR A 82 8.66 -2.29 8.99
CA THR A 82 9.05 -2.65 10.37
C THR A 82 9.35 -1.41 11.21
N ARG A 83 10.08 -0.44 10.66
CA ARG A 83 10.34 0.83 11.38
C ARG A 83 9.08 1.60 11.73
N ALA A 84 8.00 1.48 10.93
CA ALA A 84 6.72 2.14 11.19
C ALA A 84 5.90 1.48 12.30
N GLU A 85 6.22 0.27 12.74
CA GLU A 85 5.39 -0.53 13.64
C GLU A 85 5.05 0.18 14.94
N ALA A 86 6.03 0.73 15.63
CA ALA A 86 5.83 1.38 16.92
C ALA A 86 4.92 2.61 16.80
N GLU A 87 5.12 3.42 15.74
CA GLU A 87 4.31 4.62 15.47
C GLU A 87 2.85 4.25 15.16
N VAL A 88 2.64 3.28 14.25
CA VAL A 88 1.29 2.89 13.83
C VAL A 88 0.53 2.17 14.95
N ARG A 89 1.18 1.27 15.71
CA ARG A 89 0.55 0.61 16.85
C ARG A 89 0.25 1.58 17.97
N GLY A 90 1.15 2.54 18.24
CA GLY A 90 0.91 3.61 19.22
C GLY A 90 -0.27 4.51 18.83
N ALA A 91 -0.46 4.79 17.56
CA ALA A 91 -1.63 5.51 17.04
C ALA A 91 -2.90 4.67 17.13
N LEU A 92 -2.83 3.37 16.77
CA LEU A 92 -3.95 2.44 16.88
C LEU A 92 -4.47 2.32 18.32
N ALA A 93 -3.58 2.28 19.32
CA ALA A 93 -3.96 2.22 20.73
C ALA A 93 -4.73 3.47 21.19
N LYS A 94 -4.57 4.60 20.51
CA LYS A 94 -5.26 5.87 20.77
C LYS A 94 -6.47 6.12 19.88
N ALA A 95 -6.78 5.19 18.98
CA ALA A 95 -7.86 5.32 18.00
C ALA A 95 -9.22 5.49 18.70
N LYS A 96 -10.03 6.39 18.16
CA LYS A 96 -11.40 6.66 18.64
C LYS A 96 -12.40 6.36 17.53
N GLY A 97 -13.45 5.59 17.81
CA GLY A 97 -14.49 5.28 16.84
C GLY A 97 -14.01 4.55 15.59
N GLY A 98 -12.87 3.83 15.65
CA GLY A 98 -12.29 3.15 14.49
C GLY A 98 -11.44 4.04 13.57
N ILE A 99 -11.17 5.29 13.95
CA ILE A 99 -10.31 6.23 13.21
C ILE A 99 -8.94 6.27 13.87
N VAL A 100 -7.91 5.93 13.11
CA VAL A 100 -6.48 5.99 13.52
C VAL A 100 -5.85 7.25 12.95
N GLU A 101 -5.18 8.02 13.78
CA GLU A 101 -4.52 9.26 13.38
C GLU A 101 -3.00 9.11 13.45
N LEU A 102 -2.33 9.33 12.32
CA LEU A 102 -0.87 9.32 12.24
C LEU A 102 -0.35 10.77 12.16
N LYS A 103 0.80 11.02 12.78
CA LYS A 103 1.46 12.34 12.73
C LYS A 103 2.05 12.64 11.34
N ARG A 104 2.30 11.62 10.55
CA ARG A 104 2.81 11.65 9.16
C ARG A 104 2.37 10.38 8.45
N PHE A 105 2.47 10.35 7.14
CA PHE A 105 2.28 9.08 6.42
C PHE A 105 3.30 8.03 6.88
N ALA A 106 2.82 6.84 7.16
CA ALA A 106 3.62 5.66 7.48
C ALA A 106 2.98 4.41 6.83
N PRO A 107 3.73 3.34 6.55
CA PRO A 107 3.18 2.08 6.03
C PRO A 107 2.27 1.40 7.06
N TRP A 108 1.01 1.76 7.07
CA TRP A 108 0.03 1.37 8.09
C TRP A 108 -0.72 0.06 7.81
N LYS A 109 -0.80 -0.38 6.53
CA LYS A 109 -1.66 -1.50 6.11
C LYS A 109 -1.38 -2.79 6.90
N GLN A 110 -0.10 -3.13 7.12
CA GLN A 110 0.30 -4.33 7.85
C GLN A 110 -0.21 -4.39 9.30
N TYR A 111 -0.50 -3.25 9.88
CA TYR A 111 -0.89 -3.13 11.29
C TYR A 111 -2.38 -2.82 11.47
N LEU A 112 -2.99 -2.09 10.53
CA LEU A 112 -4.38 -1.69 10.63
C LEU A 112 -5.34 -2.70 9.98
N ILE A 113 -4.93 -3.40 8.90
CA ILE A 113 -5.78 -4.44 8.30
C ILE A 113 -6.10 -5.58 9.28
N PRO A 114 -5.18 -6.08 10.15
CA PRO A 114 -5.54 -7.08 11.15
C PRO A 114 -6.32 -6.53 12.36
N SER A 115 -6.48 -5.21 12.47
CA SER A 115 -7.15 -4.54 13.60
C SER A 115 -8.64 -4.32 13.34
N ARG A 116 -9.30 -3.52 14.21
CA ARG A 116 -10.68 -3.04 14.03
C ARG A 116 -10.77 -1.63 13.45
N ALA A 117 -9.65 -1.04 13.04
CA ALA A 117 -9.64 0.30 12.42
C ALA A 117 -10.47 0.32 11.14
N LYS A 118 -11.25 1.37 10.95
CA LYS A 118 -12.06 1.62 9.74
C LYS A 118 -11.39 2.61 8.81
N PHE A 119 -10.73 3.62 9.39
CA PHE A 119 -10.04 4.68 8.66
C PHE A 119 -8.68 4.98 9.27
N VAL A 120 -7.79 5.53 8.45
CA VAL A 120 -6.54 6.16 8.87
C VAL A 120 -6.48 7.58 8.32
N VAL A 121 -6.11 8.54 9.18
CA VAL A 121 -5.97 9.97 8.85
C VAL A 121 -4.53 10.39 9.08
N TYR A 122 -3.95 11.15 8.15
CA TYR A 122 -2.58 11.66 8.23
C TYR A 122 -2.40 12.92 7.39
N PRO A 123 -1.39 13.78 7.71
CA PRO A 123 -1.05 14.95 6.89
C PRO A 123 -0.66 14.55 5.47
N SER A 124 -1.19 15.27 4.48
CA SER A 124 -0.82 15.10 3.08
C SER A 124 0.48 15.84 2.76
N GLN A 125 1.35 15.26 1.94
CA GLN A 125 2.55 15.94 1.44
C GLN A 125 2.22 17.13 0.51
N ARG A 126 0.99 17.18 -0.02
CA ARG A 126 0.50 18.25 -0.89
C ARG A 126 -0.30 19.33 -0.14
N GLY A 127 -0.21 19.31 1.19
CA GLY A 127 -1.00 20.18 2.07
C GLY A 127 -2.33 19.55 2.49
N GLY A 128 -2.86 19.97 3.63
CA GLY A 128 -4.07 19.41 4.23
C GLY A 128 -3.87 17.99 4.77
N TYR A 129 -4.93 17.20 4.77
CA TYR A 129 -4.98 15.87 5.34
C TYR A 129 -5.59 14.86 4.37
N CYS A 130 -5.07 13.64 4.42
CA CYS A 130 -5.65 12.47 3.77
C CYS A 130 -6.41 11.64 4.79
N ALA A 131 -7.53 11.04 4.37
CA ALA A 131 -8.14 9.93 5.07
C ALA A 131 -8.31 8.74 4.12
N GLN A 132 -7.91 7.55 4.58
CA GLN A 132 -8.03 6.32 3.79
C GLN A 132 -8.88 5.28 4.53
N GLY A 133 -9.78 4.64 3.78
CA GLY A 133 -10.53 3.47 4.25
C GLY A 133 -9.60 2.25 4.41
N VAL A 134 -9.78 1.52 5.51
CA VAL A 134 -9.02 0.29 5.76
C VAL A 134 -9.67 -0.88 5.00
N PRO A 135 -8.91 -1.62 4.18
CA PRO A 135 -9.40 -2.83 3.53
C PRO A 135 -9.87 -3.90 4.52
N GLN A 136 -10.82 -4.72 4.11
CA GLN A 136 -11.31 -5.83 4.93
C GLN A 136 -10.24 -6.87 5.23
N ARG A 137 -9.39 -7.16 4.22
CA ARG A 137 -8.29 -8.13 4.29
C ARG A 137 -7.16 -7.74 3.32
N PHE A 138 -6.02 -8.36 3.47
CA PHE A 138 -4.93 -8.23 2.49
C PHE A 138 -5.35 -8.75 1.11
N GLY A 139 -4.81 -8.13 0.06
CA GLY A 139 -5.07 -8.54 -1.32
C GLY A 139 -6.46 -8.19 -1.86
N THR A 140 -7.26 -7.41 -1.12
CA THR A 140 -8.59 -6.96 -1.58
C THR A 140 -8.66 -5.43 -1.64
N GLN A 141 -9.51 -4.93 -2.54
CA GLN A 141 -9.92 -3.53 -2.56
C GLN A 141 -11.21 -3.29 -1.78
N ALA A 142 -11.90 -4.34 -1.32
CA ALA A 142 -13.09 -4.20 -0.50
C ALA A 142 -12.76 -3.51 0.83
N LEU A 143 -13.41 -2.39 1.09
CA LEU A 143 -13.20 -1.57 2.28
C LEU A 143 -14.14 -2.01 3.40
N ARG A 144 -13.75 -1.78 4.65
CA ARG A 144 -14.65 -1.93 5.80
C ARG A 144 -15.77 -0.92 5.78
N VAL A 145 -15.41 0.32 5.46
CA VAL A 145 -16.35 1.42 5.22
C VAL A 145 -15.80 2.21 4.03
N PRO A 146 -16.49 2.25 2.89
CA PRO A 146 -16.15 3.14 1.79
C PRO A 146 -16.66 4.55 2.09
N PHE A 147 -16.06 5.56 1.47
CA PHE A 147 -16.64 6.91 1.47
C PHE A 147 -17.95 6.93 0.66
N PRO A 148 -18.86 7.90 0.89
CA PRO A 148 -20.14 8.00 0.19
C PRO A 148 -20.00 7.98 -1.32
N ALA A 149 -20.96 7.38 -2.01
CA ALA A 149 -20.93 7.21 -3.46
C ALA A 149 -21.03 8.58 -4.19
N GLU A 150 -21.77 9.51 -3.62
CA GLU A 150 -21.99 10.85 -4.16
C GLU A 150 -20.71 11.69 -4.19
N TRP A 151 -19.71 11.34 -3.37
CA TRP A 151 -18.42 12.05 -3.36
C TRP A 151 -17.44 11.51 -4.41
N ALA A 152 -17.70 10.30 -4.92
CA ALA A 152 -16.76 9.56 -5.76
C ALA A 152 -16.51 10.28 -7.10
N GLY A 153 -15.30 10.84 -7.25
CA GLY A 153 -14.91 11.54 -8.48
C GLY A 153 -15.60 12.88 -8.71
N ALA A 154 -16.36 13.38 -7.72
CA ALA A 154 -16.98 14.69 -7.82
C ALA A 154 -15.94 15.82 -7.94
N PRO A 155 -16.22 16.90 -8.68
CA PRO A 155 -15.34 18.06 -8.77
C PRO A 155 -15.07 18.69 -7.39
N GLU A 156 -13.86 19.24 -7.20
CA GLU A 156 -13.47 19.87 -5.90
C GLU A 156 -14.46 20.95 -5.47
N ALA A 157 -14.95 21.75 -6.41
CA ALA A 157 -15.88 22.84 -6.13
C ALA A 157 -17.24 22.37 -5.57
N ASP A 158 -17.68 21.17 -5.93
CA ASP A 158 -18.99 20.63 -5.56
C ASP A 158 -18.94 19.85 -4.24
N LEU A 159 -17.78 19.31 -3.88
CA LEU A 159 -17.60 18.45 -2.71
C LEU A 159 -18.06 19.06 -1.39
N PRO A 160 -17.77 20.35 -1.07
CA PRO A 160 -18.29 20.97 0.15
C PRO A 160 -19.81 20.99 0.21
N GLY A 161 -20.47 21.30 -0.91
CA GLY A 161 -21.94 21.33 -1.00
C GLY A 161 -22.58 19.95 -0.87
N ILE A 162 -21.97 18.93 -1.49
CA ILE A 162 -22.49 17.54 -1.47
C ILE A 162 -22.26 16.91 -0.09
N SER A 163 -21.11 17.16 0.52
CA SER A 163 -20.72 16.49 1.76
C SER A 163 -21.10 17.23 3.04
N GLY A 164 -21.33 18.54 2.97
CA GLY A 164 -21.45 19.42 4.12
C GLY A 164 -20.11 19.65 4.85
N ILE A 165 -18.96 19.28 4.24
CA ILE A 165 -17.62 19.42 4.82
C ILE A 165 -16.87 20.50 4.03
N GLU A 166 -16.68 21.65 4.65
CA GLU A 166 -16.20 22.89 4.01
C GLU A 166 -14.89 22.73 3.23
N THR A 167 -13.94 21.99 3.77
CA THR A 167 -12.60 21.85 3.17
C THR A 167 -12.37 20.53 2.46
N LEU A 168 -13.41 19.76 2.16
CA LEU A 168 -13.28 18.52 1.40
C LEU A 168 -12.92 18.85 -0.06
N LYS A 169 -11.76 18.35 -0.53
CA LYS A 169 -11.19 18.71 -1.84
C LYS A 169 -11.23 17.60 -2.87
N PHE A 170 -11.19 16.37 -2.41
CA PHE A 170 -11.07 15.23 -3.30
C PHE A 170 -11.68 13.97 -2.67
N CYS A 171 -12.36 13.18 -3.48
CA CYS A 171 -12.71 11.80 -3.17
C CYS A 171 -12.39 10.91 -4.38
N HIS A 172 -11.56 9.91 -4.15
CA HIS A 172 -11.19 8.96 -5.21
C HIS A 172 -12.42 8.19 -5.71
N ALA A 173 -12.54 7.96 -7.03
CA ALA A 173 -13.65 7.20 -7.63
C ALA A 173 -13.85 5.80 -7.00
N GLY A 174 -12.77 5.15 -6.56
CA GLY A 174 -12.83 3.90 -5.79
C GLY A 174 -13.19 4.07 -4.31
N ARG A 175 -13.55 5.27 -3.85
CA ARG A 175 -14.10 5.57 -2.51
C ARG A 175 -13.19 5.18 -1.34
N PHE A 176 -11.89 4.99 -1.57
CA PHE A 176 -10.94 4.57 -0.55
C PHE A 176 -10.11 5.71 0.04
N LEU A 177 -10.08 6.88 -0.59
CA LEU A 177 -9.24 8.01 -0.23
C LEU A 177 -10.01 9.32 -0.41
N ILE A 178 -9.92 10.18 0.59
CA ILE A 178 -10.29 11.61 0.48
C ILE A 178 -9.12 12.50 0.87
N THR A 179 -9.18 13.76 0.44
CA THR A 179 -8.35 14.84 0.99
C THR A 179 -9.21 16.00 1.45
N ALA A 180 -8.82 16.58 2.58
CA ALA A 180 -9.46 17.78 3.16
C ALA A 180 -8.40 18.81 3.56
N GLY A 181 -8.80 20.07 3.65
CA GLY A 181 -7.91 21.16 4.05
C GLY A 181 -7.50 21.07 5.51
N THR A 182 -8.36 20.56 6.39
CA THR A 182 -8.12 20.48 7.83
C THR A 182 -8.18 19.05 8.34
N ARG A 183 -7.49 18.80 9.49
CA ARG A 183 -7.56 17.52 10.20
C ARG A 183 -8.98 17.21 10.68
N GLN A 184 -9.67 18.22 11.16
CA GLN A 184 -11.03 18.12 11.68
C GLN A 184 -11.99 17.64 10.58
N ASP A 185 -11.88 18.21 9.38
CA ASP A 185 -12.74 17.86 8.25
C ASP A 185 -12.44 16.46 7.71
N ALA A 186 -11.16 16.05 7.67
CA ALA A 186 -10.80 14.68 7.32
C ALA A 186 -11.39 13.65 8.31
N ILE A 187 -11.44 13.98 9.61
CA ILE A 187 -12.08 13.14 10.64
C ILE A 187 -13.61 13.18 10.52
N ALA A 188 -14.19 14.35 10.24
CA ALA A 188 -15.63 14.51 10.02
C ALA A 188 -16.08 13.67 8.83
N ALA A 189 -15.33 13.67 7.73
CA ALA A 189 -15.59 12.82 6.56
C ALA A 189 -15.60 11.32 6.92
N CYS A 190 -14.67 10.87 7.75
CA CYS A 190 -14.66 9.47 8.22
C CYS A 190 -15.89 9.13 9.08
N ARG A 191 -16.32 10.04 9.94
CA ARG A 191 -17.51 9.84 10.80
C ARG A 191 -18.79 9.77 9.98
N LEU A 192 -18.98 10.73 9.08
CA LEU A 192 -20.13 10.75 8.19
C LEU A 192 -20.21 9.49 7.33
N ALA A 193 -19.07 9.05 6.77
CA ALA A 193 -19.03 7.80 6.03
C ALA A 193 -19.41 6.57 6.88
N MET A 194 -19.10 6.57 8.17
CA MET A 194 -19.50 5.48 9.09
C MET A 194 -20.99 5.53 9.46
N GLU A 195 -21.56 6.72 9.59
CA GLU A 195 -22.98 6.93 9.87
C GLU A 195 -23.83 6.46 8.70
N LEU A 196 -23.52 6.92 7.48
CA LEU A 196 -24.22 6.54 6.25
C LEU A 196 -24.07 5.05 5.88
N ALA A 197 -23.05 4.37 6.37
CA ALA A 197 -22.88 2.93 6.12
C ALA A 197 -23.67 2.04 7.10
N GLN A 198 -24.36 2.62 8.10
CA GLN A 198 -25.20 1.90 9.07
C GLN A 198 -26.70 1.97 8.71
N GLU A 199 -27.06 2.85 7.77
CA GLU A 199 -28.38 2.94 7.16
C GLU A 199 -28.54 1.96 5.99
#